data_60007f3db1e39bf36e29e63b10328f66
#
_entry.id   60007f3db1e39bf36e29e63b10328f66
#
_cell.length_a   1.000
_cell.length_b   1.000
_cell.length_c   1.000
_cell.angle_alpha   90.00
_cell.angle_beta   90.00
_cell.angle_gamma   90.00
#
_symmetry.space_group_name_H-M   'P 1'
#
loop_
_entity.id
_entity.type
_entity.pdbx_description
1 polymer ?
#
loop_
_entity_poly.entity_id
_entity_poly.type
_entity_poly.pdbx_seq_one_letter_code
_entity_poly.pdbx_strand_id
1 'polypeptide(L)'
;MEGVERISISHFALASVASCPDAIREISGTMGLSEENWLGAQTGVETGSPSLMQHYMKGKCKPFSPEEWPDVVVSGFRICQENDWVPCGTIIMGLPGETEEDVLATIDLVHRLREYRSLIVPLFFVATAEFVNGERSFEAKDMTPAHTRLFLDCWEHNLEWARRILGQYGGRSLKNPLTRVAINVILRFGIVEASEVIRMCRKEYD
;
A
#
# COMPACT_ATOMS: atom_id res chain seq x y z
N MET A 1 -10.59 4.55 -29.88
CA MET A 1 -9.94 3.21 -29.79
C MET A 1 -11.02 2.15 -29.97
N GLU A 2 -11.32 1.79 -31.21
CA GLU A 2 -12.29 0.73 -31.49
C GLU A 2 -11.76 -0.62 -31.00
N GLY A 3 -12.60 -1.39 -30.29
CA GLY A 3 -12.27 -2.74 -29.80
C GLY A 3 -11.55 -2.81 -28.45
N VAL A 4 -11.25 -1.70 -27.79
CA VAL A 4 -10.69 -1.69 -26.42
C VAL A 4 -11.83 -1.56 -25.41
N GLU A 5 -12.12 -2.64 -24.69
CA GLU A 5 -13.19 -2.66 -23.68
C GLU A 5 -12.72 -2.16 -22.30
N ARG A 6 -11.43 -2.27 -21.98
CA ARG A 6 -10.87 -1.89 -20.68
C ARG A 6 -9.40 -1.53 -20.79
N ILE A 7 -9.00 -0.46 -20.10
CA ILE A 7 -7.61 -0.07 -19.85
C ILE A 7 -7.35 -0.21 -18.37
N SER A 8 -6.17 -0.71 -18.00
CA SER A 8 -5.70 -0.74 -16.61
C SER A 8 -4.25 -0.29 -16.53
N ILE A 9 -3.87 0.28 -15.38
CA ILE A 9 -2.49 0.63 -15.06
C ILE A 9 -2.03 -0.34 -13.98
N SER A 10 -0.90 -1.02 -14.20
CA SER A 10 -0.38 -1.98 -13.22
C SER A 10 0.42 -1.31 -12.12
N HIS A 11 1.26 -0.33 -12.48
CA HIS A 11 2.17 0.35 -11.56
C HIS A 11 2.24 1.85 -11.86
N PHE A 12 2.51 2.64 -10.82
CA PHE A 12 2.76 4.08 -10.93
C PHE A 12 3.76 4.55 -9.86
N ALA A 13 4.32 5.75 -10.06
CA ALA A 13 5.26 6.36 -9.13
C ALA A 13 4.58 7.49 -8.34
N LEU A 14 4.66 7.44 -7.01
CA LEU A 14 4.05 8.46 -6.13
C LEU A 14 4.62 9.85 -6.37
N ALA A 15 5.92 9.96 -6.61
CA ALA A 15 6.55 11.25 -6.95
C ALA A 15 5.98 11.86 -8.24
N SER A 16 5.66 11.02 -9.24
CA SER A 16 5.02 11.49 -10.47
C SER A 16 3.59 11.96 -10.22
N VAL A 17 2.82 11.22 -9.40
CA VAL A 17 1.46 11.62 -9.01
C VAL A 17 1.49 12.94 -8.27
N ALA A 18 2.38 13.09 -7.28
CA ALA A 18 2.49 14.29 -6.46
C ALA A 18 2.97 15.51 -7.27
N SER A 19 3.84 15.30 -8.28
CA SER A 19 4.35 16.40 -9.12
C SER A 19 3.42 16.82 -10.25
N CYS A 20 2.49 15.96 -10.69
CA CYS A 20 1.62 16.20 -11.83
C CYS A 20 0.14 15.82 -11.55
N PRO A 21 -0.53 16.45 -10.56
CA PRO A 21 -1.90 16.05 -10.18
C PRO A 21 -2.92 16.27 -11.31
N ASP A 22 -2.71 17.25 -12.18
CA ASP A 22 -3.60 17.50 -13.31
C ASP A 22 -3.57 16.38 -14.35
N ALA A 23 -2.39 15.76 -14.58
CA ALA A 23 -2.28 14.59 -15.46
C ALA A 23 -3.07 13.40 -14.91
N ILE A 24 -3.06 13.20 -13.59
CA ILE A 24 -3.86 12.15 -12.95
C ILE A 24 -5.35 12.38 -13.16
N ARG A 25 -5.81 13.61 -13.01
CA ARG A 25 -7.21 13.98 -13.26
C ARG A 25 -7.61 13.75 -14.71
N GLU A 26 -6.76 14.11 -15.67
CA GLU A 26 -7.01 13.90 -17.10
C GLU A 26 -7.07 12.41 -17.46
N ILE A 27 -6.13 11.60 -16.93
CA ILE A 27 -6.12 10.15 -17.12
C ILE A 27 -7.40 9.54 -16.55
N SER A 28 -7.79 9.92 -15.34
CA SER A 28 -8.99 9.40 -14.67
C SER A 28 -10.27 9.77 -15.45
N GLY A 29 -10.37 10.99 -15.95
CA GLY A 29 -11.47 11.41 -16.81
C GLY A 29 -11.52 10.64 -18.13
N THR A 30 -10.36 10.43 -18.77
CA THR A 30 -10.25 9.65 -20.02
C THR A 30 -10.64 8.18 -19.82
N MET A 31 -10.31 7.61 -18.66
CA MET A 31 -10.67 6.23 -18.28
C MET A 31 -12.11 6.10 -17.76
N GLY A 32 -12.82 7.20 -17.54
CA GLY A 32 -14.16 7.24 -16.97
C GLY A 32 -14.20 6.67 -15.55
N LEU A 33 -13.17 6.99 -14.73
CA LEU A 33 -13.11 6.52 -13.36
C LEU A 33 -14.16 7.25 -12.49
N SER A 34 -14.63 6.54 -11.49
CA SER A 34 -15.61 7.02 -10.51
C SER A 34 -15.52 6.18 -9.25
N GLU A 35 -16.19 6.57 -8.19
CA GLU A 35 -16.27 5.77 -6.96
C GLU A 35 -16.70 4.31 -7.22
N GLU A 36 -17.55 4.09 -8.23
CA GLU A 36 -18.03 2.76 -8.62
C GLU A 36 -17.12 2.04 -9.62
N ASN A 37 -16.29 2.78 -10.37
CA ASN A 37 -15.37 2.28 -11.38
C ASN A 37 -13.96 2.83 -11.13
N TRP A 38 -13.36 2.40 -10.04
CA TRP A 38 -12.04 2.87 -9.63
C TRP A 38 -10.90 2.02 -10.20
N LEU A 39 -9.70 2.58 -10.20
CA LEU A 39 -8.48 1.94 -10.66
C LEU A 39 -7.63 1.45 -9.49
N GLY A 40 -7.41 0.14 -9.39
CA GLY A 40 -6.40 -0.43 -8.50
C GLY A 40 -5.05 -0.51 -9.21
N ALA A 41 -3.99 0.01 -8.60
CA ALA A 41 -2.65 -0.07 -9.15
C ALA A 41 -1.58 -0.14 -8.04
N GLN A 42 -0.45 -0.80 -8.32
CA GLN A 42 0.64 -0.95 -7.37
C GLN A 42 1.56 0.28 -7.38
N THR A 43 2.11 0.57 -6.21
CA THR A 43 3.14 1.60 -6.05
C THR A 43 4.08 1.25 -4.91
N GLY A 44 5.36 1.61 -5.04
CA GLY A 44 6.31 1.42 -3.95
C GLY A 44 6.31 2.63 -3.01
N VAL A 45 5.93 2.42 -1.78
CA VAL A 45 6.14 3.35 -0.66
C VAL A 45 7.53 3.18 -0.09
N GLU A 46 7.94 1.94 0.02
CA GLU A 46 9.21 1.36 0.47
C GLU A 46 9.45 1.59 1.97
N THR A 47 9.55 2.83 2.42
CA THR A 47 9.82 3.20 3.81
C THR A 47 9.29 4.61 4.10
N GLY A 48 9.00 4.89 5.37
CA GLY A 48 8.76 6.24 5.87
C GLY A 48 10.02 6.98 6.31
N SER A 49 11.20 6.32 6.28
CA SER A 49 12.46 6.92 6.69
C SER A 49 13.13 7.70 5.58
N PRO A 50 13.36 9.02 5.74
CA PRO A 50 14.17 9.79 4.82
C PRO A 50 15.62 9.29 4.68
N SER A 51 16.19 8.77 5.76
CA SER A 51 17.54 8.21 5.79
C SER A 51 17.67 7.02 4.86
N LEU A 52 16.77 6.04 4.97
CA LEU A 52 16.74 4.87 4.09
C LEU A 52 16.44 5.26 2.63
N MET A 53 15.53 6.21 2.40
CA MET A 53 15.26 6.74 1.06
C MET A 53 16.50 7.39 0.46
N GLN A 54 17.25 8.20 1.22
CA GLN A 54 18.50 8.82 0.77
C GLN A 54 19.55 7.77 0.43
N HIS A 55 19.64 6.71 1.23
CA HIS A 55 20.67 5.70 1.06
C HIS A 55 20.39 4.76 -0.11
N TYR A 56 19.20 4.24 -0.20
CA TYR A 56 18.85 3.17 -1.16
C TYR A 56 18.06 3.64 -2.38
N MET A 57 17.22 4.67 -2.25
CA MET A 57 16.18 4.95 -3.23
C MET A 57 16.03 6.44 -3.58
N LYS A 58 17.07 7.23 -3.38
CA LYS A 58 17.06 8.68 -3.63
C LYS A 58 16.58 9.11 -5.02
N GLY A 59 16.74 8.27 -6.04
CA GLY A 59 16.21 8.52 -7.37
C GLY A 59 14.68 8.46 -7.46
N LYS A 60 14.05 7.68 -6.57
CA LYS A 60 12.59 7.46 -6.55
C LYS A 60 11.81 8.68 -6.04
N CYS A 61 12.44 9.52 -5.22
CA CYS A 61 11.81 10.72 -4.68
C CYS A 61 11.68 11.85 -5.70
N LYS A 62 12.49 11.86 -6.75
CA LYS A 62 12.58 13.00 -7.67
C LYS A 62 11.23 13.34 -8.32
N PRO A 63 10.90 14.66 -8.43
CA PRO A 63 11.77 15.84 -8.25
C PRO A 63 11.97 16.28 -6.79
N PHE A 64 11.36 15.64 -5.82
CA PHE A 64 11.44 15.95 -4.39
C PHE A 64 12.73 15.42 -3.76
N SER A 65 13.03 15.87 -2.54
CA SER A 65 14.12 15.33 -1.72
C SER A 65 13.67 14.11 -0.91
N PRO A 66 14.59 13.27 -0.41
CA PRO A 66 14.25 12.18 0.49
C PRO A 66 13.55 12.63 1.79
N GLU A 67 13.87 13.83 2.29
CA GLU A 67 13.27 14.43 3.49
C GLU A 67 11.78 14.71 3.29
N GLU A 68 11.38 15.05 2.06
CA GLU A 68 9.99 15.30 1.68
C GLU A 68 9.20 14.01 1.41
N TRP A 69 9.89 12.86 1.33
CA TRP A 69 9.27 11.60 0.88
C TRP A 69 8.00 11.20 1.64
N PRO A 70 7.93 11.25 2.97
CA PRO A 70 6.70 10.93 3.69
C PRO A 70 5.52 11.82 3.26
N ASP A 71 5.75 13.11 3.03
CA ASP A 71 4.72 14.05 2.60
C ASP A 71 4.33 13.85 1.14
N VAL A 72 5.28 13.48 0.29
CA VAL A 72 5.05 13.08 -1.11
C VAL A 72 4.15 11.84 -1.17
N VAL A 73 4.40 10.84 -0.33
CA VAL A 73 3.57 9.64 -0.23
C VAL A 73 2.14 10.00 0.17
N VAL A 74 1.97 10.74 1.25
CA VAL A 74 0.64 11.18 1.74
C VAL A 74 -0.09 11.99 0.67
N SER A 75 0.59 12.94 0.05
CA SER A 75 0.01 13.74 -1.05
C SER A 75 -0.38 12.88 -2.24
N GLY A 76 0.46 11.92 -2.62
CA GLY A 76 0.18 10.97 -3.70
C GLY A 76 -1.06 10.13 -3.43
N PHE A 77 -1.22 9.60 -2.22
CA PHE A 77 -2.41 8.83 -1.82
C PHE A 77 -3.67 9.69 -1.81
N ARG A 78 -3.57 10.94 -1.33
CA ARG A 78 -4.67 11.90 -1.39
C ARG A 78 -5.11 12.17 -2.83
N ILE A 79 -4.17 12.49 -3.73
CA ILE A 79 -4.45 12.74 -5.16
C ILE A 79 -5.07 11.49 -5.82
N CYS A 80 -4.57 10.29 -5.50
CA CYS A 80 -5.15 9.05 -5.97
C CYS A 80 -6.61 8.92 -5.54
N GLN A 81 -6.92 9.14 -4.26
CA GLN A 81 -8.29 9.06 -3.75
C GLN A 81 -9.23 10.09 -4.38
N GLU A 82 -8.77 11.32 -4.59
CA GLU A 82 -9.52 12.41 -5.25
C GLU A 82 -9.84 12.10 -6.72
N ASN A 83 -9.15 11.13 -7.32
CA ASN A 83 -9.27 10.75 -8.73
C ASN A 83 -9.68 9.28 -8.93
N ASP A 84 -10.26 8.65 -7.92
CA ASP A 84 -10.76 7.26 -7.94
C ASP A 84 -9.69 6.21 -8.23
N TRP A 85 -8.45 6.45 -7.80
CA TRP A 85 -7.41 5.44 -7.76
C TRP A 85 -7.31 4.83 -6.35
N VAL A 86 -7.04 3.53 -6.29
CA VAL A 86 -6.81 2.78 -5.05
C VAL A 86 -5.39 2.23 -5.06
N PRO A 87 -4.44 2.90 -4.42
CA PRO A 87 -3.07 2.42 -4.33
C PRO A 87 -2.97 1.10 -3.58
N CYS A 88 -2.13 0.18 -4.10
CA CYS A 88 -1.57 -0.93 -3.36
C CYS A 88 -0.10 -0.61 -3.10
N GLY A 89 0.17 0.00 -1.95
CA GLY A 89 1.51 0.45 -1.56
C GLY A 89 2.33 -0.67 -0.95
N THR A 90 3.55 -0.90 -1.44
CA THR A 90 4.49 -1.84 -0.82
C THR A 90 5.44 -1.13 0.14
N ILE A 91 5.74 -1.76 1.27
CA ILE A 91 6.74 -1.34 2.25
C ILE A 91 7.77 -2.45 2.36
N ILE A 92 9.06 -2.10 2.46
CA ILE A 92 10.14 -3.05 2.66
C ILE A 92 10.59 -2.97 4.11
N MET A 93 10.55 -4.09 4.82
CA MET A 93 11.06 -4.26 6.19
C MET A 93 12.39 -4.97 6.17
N GLY A 94 13.29 -4.56 7.05
CA GLY A 94 14.60 -5.20 7.22
C GLY A 94 15.61 -4.80 6.15
N LEU A 95 15.54 -3.57 5.62
CA LEU A 95 16.59 -3.02 4.79
C LEU A 95 17.92 -3.04 5.56
N PRO A 96 19.06 -3.33 4.91
CA PRO A 96 20.35 -3.35 5.59
C PRO A 96 20.64 -2.01 6.30
N GLY A 97 21.02 -2.09 7.59
CA GLY A 97 21.25 -0.90 8.40
C GLY A 97 19.98 -0.16 8.88
N GLU A 98 18.78 -0.71 8.64
CA GLU A 98 17.53 -0.17 9.19
C GLU A 98 17.59 -0.13 10.71
N THR A 99 17.30 1.03 11.27
CA THR A 99 17.25 1.26 12.73
C THR A 99 15.81 1.20 13.23
N GLU A 100 15.62 1.15 14.54
CA GLU A 100 14.28 1.21 15.15
C GLU A 100 13.58 2.54 14.82
N GLU A 101 14.33 3.65 14.77
CA GLU A 101 13.82 4.97 14.38
C GLU A 101 13.27 4.97 12.95
N ASP A 102 13.92 4.25 12.03
CA ASP A 102 13.46 4.12 10.64
C ASP A 102 12.14 3.35 10.57
N VAL A 103 12.01 2.29 11.37
CA VAL A 103 10.77 1.52 11.47
C VAL A 103 9.64 2.38 12.08
N LEU A 104 9.94 3.15 13.14
CA LEU A 104 8.96 4.05 13.75
C LEU A 104 8.52 5.16 12.79
N ALA A 105 9.43 5.72 11.99
CA ALA A 105 9.07 6.68 10.94
C ALA A 105 8.13 6.05 9.89
N THR A 106 8.33 4.78 9.58
CA THR A 106 7.46 4.04 8.65
C THR A 106 6.08 3.76 9.27
N ILE A 107 6.02 3.45 10.57
CA ILE A 107 4.76 3.32 11.32
C ILE A 107 3.98 4.65 11.29
N ASP A 108 4.64 5.77 11.54
CA ASP A 108 4.01 7.09 11.49
C ASP A 108 3.41 7.35 10.10
N LEU A 109 4.15 7.05 9.04
CA LEU A 109 3.66 7.17 7.68
C LEU A 109 2.41 6.30 7.45
N VAL A 110 2.42 5.02 7.87
CA VAL A 110 1.26 4.12 7.76
C VAL A 110 0.04 4.71 8.49
N HIS A 111 0.24 5.31 9.66
CA HIS A 111 -0.84 5.96 10.40
C HIS A 111 -1.42 7.16 9.65
N ARG A 112 -0.58 7.97 9.01
CA ARG A 112 -1.01 9.09 8.17
C ARG A 112 -1.79 8.63 6.92
N LEU A 113 -1.53 7.41 6.44
CA LEU A 113 -2.24 6.83 5.30
C LEU A 113 -3.62 6.23 5.65
N ARG A 114 -3.98 6.11 6.94
CA ARG A 114 -5.27 5.52 7.36
C ARG A 114 -6.50 6.20 6.77
N GLU A 115 -6.40 7.48 6.44
CA GLU A 115 -7.51 8.25 5.86
C GLU A 115 -7.78 7.92 4.38
N TYR A 116 -6.79 7.33 3.69
CA TYR A 116 -6.85 7.14 2.23
C TYR A 116 -7.16 5.69 1.87
N ARG A 117 -8.13 5.53 0.96
CA ARG A 117 -8.54 4.23 0.41
C ARG A 117 -7.38 3.56 -0.30
N SER A 118 -6.81 2.53 0.31
CA SER A 118 -5.61 1.85 -0.18
C SER A 118 -5.41 0.49 0.49
N LEU A 119 -4.45 -0.26 0.00
CA LEU A 119 -3.86 -1.42 0.68
C LEU A 119 -2.38 -1.14 0.89
N ILE A 120 -1.82 -1.62 1.99
CA ILE A 120 -0.40 -1.51 2.31
C ILE A 120 0.15 -2.90 2.57
N VAL A 121 1.12 -3.31 1.76
CA VAL A 121 1.69 -4.66 1.79
C VAL A 121 3.11 -4.61 2.34
N PRO A 122 3.33 -5.04 3.58
CA PRO A 122 4.68 -5.18 4.13
C PRO A 122 5.38 -6.38 3.49
N LEU A 123 6.55 -6.15 2.95
CA LEU A 123 7.43 -7.13 2.32
C LEU A 123 8.73 -7.23 3.11
N PHE A 124 9.30 -8.41 3.20
CA PHE A 124 10.65 -8.59 3.73
C PHE A 124 11.68 -8.27 2.67
N PHE A 125 12.76 -7.60 3.07
CA PHE A 125 13.92 -7.39 2.22
C PHE A 125 14.50 -8.74 1.77
N VAL A 126 14.70 -8.88 0.46
CA VAL A 126 15.34 -10.05 -0.14
C VAL A 126 16.63 -9.61 -0.81
N ALA A 127 17.75 -10.11 -0.30
CA ALA A 127 19.05 -9.87 -0.93
C ALA A 127 19.12 -10.58 -2.29
N THR A 128 19.36 -9.79 -3.35
CA THR A 128 19.58 -10.32 -4.70
C THR A 128 21.08 -10.33 -5.01
N ALA A 129 21.49 -11.04 -6.07
CA ALA A 129 22.89 -11.12 -6.48
C ALA A 129 23.54 -9.74 -6.80
N GLU A 130 22.74 -8.73 -7.02
CA GLU A 130 23.19 -7.34 -7.24
C GLU A 130 23.53 -6.60 -5.93
N PHE A 131 23.02 -7.08 -4.78
CA PHE A 131 23.39 -6.60 -3.45
C PHE A 131 24.61 -7.38 -2.93
N VAL A 132 25.75 -7.18 -3.56
CA VAL A 132 26.93 -8.07 -3.50
C VAL A 132 27.82 -7.86 -2.24
N ASN A 133 27.36 -7.24 -1.18
CA ASN A 133 28.20 -6.97 0.00
C ASN A 133 28.01 -7.95 1.17
N GLY A 134 27.54 -9.17 0.93
CA GLY A 134 27.37 -10.16 1.99
C GLY A 134 26.13 -9.95 2.85
N GLU A 135 25.23 -9.09 2.43
CA GLU A 135 23.94 -8.87 3.09
C GLU A 135 23.04 -10.08 2.89
N ARG A 136 22.35 -10.47 3.96
CA ARG A 136 21.38 -11.55 3.92
C ARG A 136 19.96 -11.01 3.83
N SER A 137 19.06 -11.82 3.29
CA SER A 137 17.64 -11.52 3.33
C SER A 137 17.12 -11.42 4.78
N PHE A 138 16.17 -10.52 4.99
CA PHE A 138 15.45 -10.40 6.26
C PHE A 138 14.41 -11.50 6.37
N GLU A 139 14.31 -12.13 7.53
CA GLU A 139 13.38 -13.24 7.78
C GLU A 139 12.50 -12.91 9.00
N ALA A 140 11.38 -13.62 9.15
CA ALA A 140 10.46 -13.41 10.28
C ALA A 140 11.12 -13.50 11.67
N LYS A 141 12.16 -14.35 11.80
CA LYS A 141 12.96 -14.48 13.04
C LYS A 141 13.79 -13.24 13.40
N ASP A 142 14.00 -12.35 12.43
CA ASP A 142 14.79 -11.11 12.58
C ASP A 142 13.92 -9.92 13.01
N MET A 143 12.59 -10.11 13.02
CA MET A 143 11.66 -9.06 13.39
C MET A 143 11.85 -8.62 14.85
N THR A 144 12.01 -7.32 15.04
CA THR A 144 11.95 -6.67 16.36
C THR A 144 10.48 -6.39 16.74
N PRO A 145 10.19 -6.01 17.99
CA PRO A 145 8.86 -5.53 18.37
C PRO A 145 8.33 -4.40 17.48
N ALA A 146 9.20 -3.47 17.07
CA ALA A 146 8.82 -2.39 16.15
C ALA A 146 8.39 -2.92 14.77
N HIS A 147 9.12 -3.90 14.21
CA HIS A 147 8.72 -4.57 12.96
C HIS A 147 7.37 -5.29 13.10
N THR A 148 7.16 -5.98 14.22
CA THR A 148 5.87 -6.65 14.49
C THR A 148 4.73 -5.63 14.53
N ARG A 149 4.94 -4.49 15.20
CA ARG A 149 3.98 -3.40 15.25
C ARG A 149 3.69 -2.84 13.86
N LEU A 150 4.72 -2.55 13.04
CA LEU A 150 4.56 -2.09 11.67
C LEU A 150 3.72 -3.07 10.84
N PHE A 151 4.04 -4.36 10.93
CA PHE A 151 3.30 -5.42 10.24
C PHE A 151 1.82 -5.42 10.64
N LEU A 152 1.52 -5.36 11.94
CA LEU A 152 0.15 -5.33 12.45
C LEU A 152 -0.60 -4.06 12.01
N ASP A 153 0.05 -2.89 12.04
CA ASP A 153 -0.55 -1.62 11.61
C ASP A 153 -0.92 -1.65 10.12
N CYS A 154 -0.09 -2.24 9.26
CA CYS A 154 -0.40 -2.47 7.84
C CYS A 154 -1.63 -3.37 7.68
N TRP A 155 -1.71 -4.47 8.44
CA TRP A 155 -2.84 -5.38 8.36
C TRP A 155 -4.14 -4.77 8.90
N GLU A 156 -4.10 -3.99 9.97
CA GLU A 156 -5.26 -3.26 10.48
C GLU A 156 -5.80 -2.28 9.43
N HIS A 157 -4.90 -1.50 8.80
CA HIS A 157 -5.25 -0.62 7.68
C HIS A 157 -5.94 -1.40 6.55
N ASN A 158 -5.34 -2.52 6.12
CA ASN A 158 -5.88 -3.34 5.04
C ASN A 158 -7.26 -3.92 5.39
N LEU A 159 -7.47 -4.38 6.62
CA LEU A 159 -8.75 -4.93 7.04
C LEU A 159 -9.85 -3.86 7.12
N GLU A 160 -9.52 -2.66 7.55
CA GLU A 160 -10.47 -1.56 7.57
C GLU A 160 -10.92 -1.19 6.15
N TRP A 161 -9.97 -1.02 5.23
CA TRP A 161 -10.29 -0.68 3.85
C TRP A 161 -10.89 -1.84 3.07
N ALA A 162 -10.46 -3.09 3.30
CA ALA A 162 -11.07 -4.26 2.68
C ALA A 162 -12.55 -4.37 3.02
N ARG A 163 -12.95 -4.09 4.27
CA ARG A 163 -14.38 -4.06 4.66
C ARG A 163 -15.17 -3.04 3.86
N ARG A 164 -14.63 -1.83 3.66
CA ARG A 164 -15.26 -0.75 2.91
C ARG A 164 -15.29 -1.07 1.41
N ILE A 165 -14.16 -1.50 0.85
CA ILE A 165 -14.02 -1.85 -0.56
C ILE A 165 -14.94 -3.03 -0.93
N LEU A 166 -14.97 -4.09 -0.13
CA LEU A 166 -15.85 -5.24 -0.37
C LEU A 166 -17.34 -4.89 -0.24
N GLY A 167 -17.68 -3.96 0.63
CA GLY A 167 -19.05 -3.42 0.73
C GLY A 167 -19.49 -2.77 -0.58
N GLN A 168 -18.60 -2.07 -1.26
CA GLN A 168 -18.85 -1.42 -2.55
C GLN A 168 -18.78 -2.41 -3.72
N TYR A 169 -17.82 -3.36 -3.68
CA TYR A 169 -17.59 -4.33 -4.76
C TYR A 169 -18.63 -5.44 -4.84
N GLY A 170 -19.29 -5.75 -3.76
CA GLY A 170 -20.36 -6.75 -3.60
C GLY A 170 -20.78 -7.57 -4.84
N GLY A 171 -19.83 -7.93 -5.70
CA GLY A 171 -20.03 -8.77 -6.87
C GLY A 171 -20.68 -8.12 -8.08
N ARG A 172 -20.60 -6.82 -8.29
CA ARG A 172 -21.10 -6.18 -9.53
C ARG A 172 -20.49 -6.78 -10.81
N SER A 173 -19.26 -7.32 -10.74
CA SER A 173 -18.60 -8.01 -11.87
C SER A 173 -19.05 -9.46 -12.08
N LEU A 174 -19.76 -10.07 -11.13
CA LEU A 174 -20.22 -11.46 -11.22
C LEU A 174 -21.65 -11.52 -11.75
N LYS A 175 -21.82 -12.14 -12.91
CA LYS A 175 -23.13 -12.27 -13.57
C LYS A 175 -24.13 -13.13 -12.78
N ASN A 176 -23.65 -14.04 -11.92
CA ASN A 176 -24.49 -14.93 -11.11
C ASN A 176 -24.70 -14.37 -9.70
N PRO A 177 -25.93 -14.03 -9.31
CA PRO A 177 -26.24 -13.46 -8.00
C PRO A 177 -25.92 -14.40 -6.82
N LEU A 178 -26.05 -15.71 -7.00
CA LEU A 178 -25.74 -16.70 -5.95
C LEU A 178 -24.22 -16.77 -5.68
N THR A 179 -23.40 -16.79 -6.74
CA THR A 179 -21.94 -16.75 -6.62
C THR A 179 -21.48 -15.44 -5.95
N ARG A 180 -22.15 -14.34 -6.27
CA ARG A 180 -21.92 -13.04 -5.65
C ARG A 180 -22.15 -13.07 -4.13
N VAL A 181 -23.29 -13.62 -3.70
CA VAL A 181 -23.62 -13.75 -2.28
C VAL A 181 -22.62 -14.66 -1.57
N ALA A 182 -22.30 -15.82 -2.16
CA ALA A 182 -21.35 -16.78 -1.58
C ALA A 182 -19.95 -16.17 -1.38
N ILE A 183 -19.42 -15.49 -2.40
CA ILE A 183 -18.11 -14.82 -2.31
C ILE A 183 -18.13 -13.73 -1.24
N ASN A 184 -19.18 -12.91 -1.18
CA ASN A 184 -19.30 -11.88 -0.14
C ASN A 184 -19.33 -12.45 1.27
N VAL A 185 -20.02 -13.57 1.48
CA VAL A 185 -20.06 -14.25 2.79
C VAL A 185 -18.67 -14.78 3.16
N ILE A 186 -17.98 -15.48 2.24
CA ILE A 186 -16.63 -16.01 2.47
C ILE A 186 -15.65 -14.90 2.80
N LEU A 187 -15.65 -13.81 2.02
CA LEU A 187 -14.74 -12.69 2.24
C LEU A 187 -15.01 -11.98 3.58
N ARG A 188 -16.29 -11.78 3.95
CA ARG A 188 -16.65 -11.20 5.25
C ARG A 188 -16.22 -12.08 6.40
N PHE A 189 -16.39 -13.39 6.28
CA PHE A 189 -15.95 -14.35 7.29
C PHE A 189 -14.42 -14.33 7.45
N GLY A 190 -13.67 -14.40 6.35
CA GLY A 190 -12.21 -14.31 6.37
C GLY A 190 -11.69 -13.00 6.98
N ILE A 191 -12.35 -11.85 6.72
CA ILE A 191 -11.99 -10.57 7.34
C ILE A 191 -12.24 -10.59 8.85
N VAL A 192 -13.33 -11.21 9.31
CA VAL A 192 -13.62 -11.31 10.75
C VAL A 192 -12.56 -12.16 11.45
N GLU A 193 -12.27 -13.35 10.91
CA GLU A 193 -11.22 -14.23 11.48
C GLU A 193 -9.84 -13.55 11.50
N ALA A 194 -9.42 -12.94 10.39
CA ALA A 194 -8.17 -12.22 10.33
C ALA A 194 -8.10 -11.08 11.35
N SER A 195 -9.22 -10.37 11.57
CA SER A 195 -9.28 -9.31 12.58
C SER A 195 -9.13 -9.81 14.00
N GLU A 196 -9.65 -11.01 14.29
CA GLU A 196 -9.50 -11.61 15.62
C GLU A 196 -8.06 -12.07 15.86
N VAL A 197 -7.43 -12.69 14.84
CA VAL A 197 -6.02 -13.08 14.92
C VAL A 197 -5.12 -11.87 15.17
N ILE A 198 -5.29 -10.79 14.43
CA ILE A 198 -4.51 -9.57 14.60
C ILE A 198 -4.72 -8.97 16.00
N ARG A 199 -5.96 -8.96 16.49
CA ARG A 199 -6.27 -8.49 17.86
C ARG A 199 -5.60 -9.32 18.94
N MET A 200 -5.53 -10.65 18.75
CA MET A 200 -4.81 -11.54 19.68
C MET A 200 -3.30 -11.28 19.64
N CYS A 201 -2.72 -11.17 18.45
CA CYS A 201 -1.30 -10.84 18.32
C CYS A 201 -0.98 -9.49 18.97
N ARG A 202 -1.80 -8.45 18.78
CA ARG A 202 -1.56 -7.14 19.37
C ARG A 202 -1.57 -7.18 20.89
N LYS A 203 -2.47 -7.93 21.51
CA LYS A 203 -2.51 -8.09 22.98
C LYS A 203 -1.29 -8.81 23.58
N GLU A 204 -0.57 -9.54 22.77
CA GLU A 204 0.63 -10.27 23.17
C GLU A 204 1.88 -9.36 23.13
N TYR A 205 1.82 -8.25 22.37
CA TYR A 205 2.92 -7.33 22.15
C TYR A 205 2.73 -5.93 22.80
N ASP A 206 1.52 -5.58 23.30
CA ASP A 206 1.23 -4.42 24.12
C ASP A 206 1.41 -4.74 25.63
#